data_e1d698c854ef1c1294ae1011c81b6101
#
_entry.id   e1d698c854ef1c1294ae1011c81b6101
#
_cell.length_a   1.000
_cell.length_b   1.000
_cell.length_c   1.000
_cell.angle_alpha   90.00
_cell.angle_beta   90.00
_cell.angle_gamma   90.00
#
_symmetry.space_group_name_H-M   'P 1'
#
loop_
_entity.id
_entity.type
_entity.pdbx_description
1 polymer ?
#
loop_
_entity_poly.entity_id
_entity_poly.type
_entity_poly.pdbx_seq_one_letter_code
_entity_poly.pdbx_strand_id
1 'polypeptide(L)'
;TIEIRRKIGKQKIVGLSCETIKDARDADPALVDYIGISPVFPTKTKSHFNAFIGLDGISDIVNATSIPTVAIGGLKKEHCREIFTRGCKGMAVVSAICGKEDPGKETELLHAEMQRILTYNQVVL
;
A
#
# COMPACT_ATOMS: atom_id res chain seq x y z
N THR A 1 9.07 -3.38 16.78
CA THR A 1 9.75 -3.71 15.50
C THR A 1 11.14 -4.30 15.73
N ILE A 2 11.93 -3.71 16.63
CA ILE A 2 13.29 -4.22 16.92
C ILE A 2 13.26 -5.65 17.47
N GLU A 3 12.31 -5.99 18.33
CA GLU A 3 12.16 -7.34 18.88
C GLU A 3 11.82 -8.36 17.79
N ILE A 4 10.95 -7.99 16.86
CA ILE A 4 10.59 -8.82 15.73
C ILE A 4 11.84 -9.08 14.89
N ARG A 5 12.58 -8.04 14.56
CA ARG A 5 13.79 -8.16 13.75
C ARG A 5 14.83 -9.05 14.42
N ARG A 6 14.99 -8.96 15.73
CA ARG A 6 15.89 -9.84 16.50
C ARG A 6 15.50 -11.32 16.39
N LYS A 7 14.18 -11.60 16.40
CA LYS A 7 13.67 -12.98 16.33
C LYS A 7 13.79 -13.59 14.94
N ILE A 8 13.51 -12.81 13.88
CA ILE A 8 13.41 -13.36 12.52
C ILE A 8 14.66 -13.13 11.67
N GLY A 9 15.57 -12.29 12.13
CA GLY A 9 16.82 -11.99 11.41
C GLY A 9 16.66 -10.95 10.32
N LYS A 10 17.72 -10.71 9.57
CA LYS A 10 17.80 -9.64 8.57
C LYS A 10 17.23 -10.02 7.20
N GLN A 11 17.09 -11.32 6.93
CA GLN A 11 16.69 -11.80 5.60
C GLN A 11 15.20 -11.90 5.37
N LYS A 12 14.40 -11.80 6.42
CA LYS A 12 12.94 -11.83 6.30
C LYS A 12 12.39 -10.43 6.07
N ILE A 13 11.36 -10.33 5.25
CA ILE A 13 10.69 -9.07 4.96
C ILE A 13 9.79 -8.68 6.14
N VAL A 14 9.95 -7.45 6.61
CA VAL A 14 9.12 -6.88 7.69
C VAL A 14 8.36 -5.69 7.13
N GLY A 15 7.04 -5.79 7.14
CA GLY A 15 6.14 -4.67 6.81
C GLY A 15 5.57 -4.06 8.08
N LEU A 16 5.37 -2.76 8.09
CA LEU A 16 4.78 -2.02 9.20
C LEU A 16 3.55 -1.27 8.72
N SER A 17 2.42 -1.47 9.40
CA SER A 17 1.20 -0.70 9.13
C SER A 17 1.32 0.70 9.70
N CYS A 18 1.02 1.71 8.90
CA CYS A 18 1.03 3.11 9.30
C CYS A 18 -0.30 3.75 8.95
N GLU A 19 -0.87 4.47 9.91
CA GLU A 19 -2.13 5.20 9.76
C GLU A 19 -1.90 6.72 9.71
N THR A 20 -0.74 7.18 10.16
CA THR A 20 -0.44 8.61 10.31
C THR A 20 0.94 8.95 9.74
N ILE A 21 1.14 10.25 9.49
CA ILE A 21 2.45 10.80 9.12
C ILE A 21 3.49 10.49 10.21
N LYS A 22 3.08 10.58 11.48
CA LYS A 22 3.96 10.28 12.61
C LYS A 22 4.45 8.83 12.58
N ASP A 23 3.54 7.89 12.30
CA ASP A 23 3.90 6.47 12.19
C ASP A 23 4.98 6.27 11.13
N ALA A 24 4.83 6.93 10.00
CA ALA A 24 5.79 6.84 8.89
C ALA A 24 7.15 7.46 9.24
N ARG A 25 7.15 8.59 9.93
CA ARG A 25 8.37 9.24 10.39
C ARG A 25 9.12 8.43 11.44
N ASP A 26 8.38 7.77 12.31
CA ASP A 26 8.96 6.97 13.40
C ASP A 26 9.47 5.60 12.93
N ALA A 27 9.09 5.17 11.74
CA ALA A 27 9.53 3.89 11.19
C ALA A 27 11.02 3.94 10.84
N ASP A 28 11.77 2.97 11.35
CA ASP A 28 13.22 2.88 11.11
C ASP A 28 13.51 2.06 9.85
N PRO A 29 14.10 2.67 8.80
CA PRO A 29 14.41 1.93 7.57
C PRO A 29 15.44 0.80 7.76
N ALA A 30 16.19 0.79 8.85
CA ALA A 30 17.07 -0.32 9.18
C ALA A 30 16.32 -1.56 9.68
N LEU A 31 15.07 -1.40 10.13
CA LEU A 31 14.27 -2.47 10.73
C LEU A 31 13.07 -2.88 9.88
N VAL A 32 12.58 -1.98 9.01
CA VAL A 32 11.34 -2.13 8.25
C VAL A 32 11.65 -2.09 6.76
N ASP A 33 11.14 -3.06 6.02
CA ASP A 33 11.37 -3.18 4.58
C ASP A 33 10.32 -2.44 3.76
N TYR A 34 9.08 -2.37 4.25
CA TYR A 34 8.02 -1.59 3.59
C TYR A 34 6.98 -1.11 4.60
N ILE A 35 6.25 -0.08 4.22
CA ILE A 35 5.14 0.47 5.01
C ILE A 35 3.83 0.17 4.29
N GLY A 36 2.86 -0.36 5.03
CA GLY A 36 1.48 -0.49 4.57
C GLY A 36 0.67 0.72 5.03
N ILE A 37 0.20 1.52 4.09
CA ILE A 37 -0.67 2.68 4.36
C ILE A 37 -2.11 2.18 4.39
N SER A 38 -2.72 2.15 5.57
CA SER A 38 -4.03 1.51 5.76
C SER A 38 -4.83 2.15 6.90
N PRO A 39 -6.16 2.29 6.75
CA PRO A 39 -6.93 2.07 5.52
C PRO A 39 -6.96 3.33 4.65
N VAL A 40 -6.83 3.17 3.33
CA VAL A 40 -6.93 4.31 2.40
C VAL A 40 -8.37 4.78 2.29
N PHE A 41 -9.29 3.84 2.06
CA PHE A 41 -10.73 4.10 2.03
C PHE A 41 -11.47 3.25 3.05
N PRO A 42 -12.73 3.61 3.40
CA PRO A 42 -13.55 2.77 4.26
C PRO A 42 -13.68 1.36 3.70
N THR A 43 -13.59 0.35 4.55
CA THR A 43 -13.69 -1.05 4.14
C THR A 43 -14.64 -1.81 5.06
N LYS A 44 -15.42 -2.72 4.47
CA LYS A 44 -16.31 -3.61 5.22
C LYS A 44 -15.57 -4.65 6.04
N THR A 45 -14.30 -4.89 5.74
CA THR A 45 -13.48 -5.89 6.42
C THR A 45 -13.12 -5.47 7.85
N LYS A 46 -13.09 -4.15 8.13
CA LYS A 46 -12.82 -3.60 9.47
C LYS A 46 -13.89 -2.58 9.83
N SER A 47 -15.04 -3.08 10.27
CA SER A 47 -16.26 -2.29 10.49
C SER A 47 -16.18 -1.27 11.63
N HIS A 48 -15.16 -1.33 12.48
CA HIS A 48 -15.03 -0.44 13.64
C HIS A 48 -14.16 0.79 13.39
N PHE A 49 -13.66 1.00 12.18
CA PHE A 49 -12.89 2.19 11.83
C PHE A 49 -13.79 3.23 11.18
N ASN A 50 -13.86 4.40 11.83
CA ASN A 50 -14.58 5.55 11.29
C ASN A 50 -13.67 6.51 10.51
N ALA A 51 -12.35 6.32 10.60
CA ALA A 51 -11.37 7.18 9.94
C ALA A 51 -10.66 6.43 8.82
N PHE A 52 -10.37 7.13 7.75
CA PHE A 52 -9.59 6.62 6.62
C PHE A 52 -8.62 7.71 6.16
N ILE A 53 -7.55 7.27 5.47
CA ILE A 53 -6.43 8.14 5.11
C ILE A 53 -6.73 9.00 3.88
N GLY A 54 -7.40 8.43 2.89
CA GLY A 54 -7.70 9.12 1.64
C GLY A 54 -6.47 9.28 0.74
N LEU A 55 -6.70 9.77 -0.47
CA LEU A 55 -5.63 9.94 -1.45
C LEU A 55 -4.61 11.01 -1.03
N ASP A 56 -5.07 12.13 -0.48
CA ASP A 56 -4.15 13.17 -0.01
C ASP A 56 -3.30 12.71 1.15
N GLY A 57 -3.87 11.90 2.03
CA GLY A 57 -3.15 11.29 3.15
C GLY A 57 -2.05 10.34 2.66
N ILE A 58 -2.25 9.65 1.54
CA ILE A 58 -1.20 8.84 0.92
C ILE A 58 0.00 9.70 0.56
N SER A 59 -0.23 10.83 -0.11
CA SER A 59 0.85 11.74 -0.50
C SER A 59 1.64 12.23 0.71
N ASP A 60 0.94 12.58 1.78
CA ASP A 60 1.56 13.04 3.02
C ASP A 60 2.45 11.97 3.65
N ILE A 61 1.98 10.73 3.70
CA ILE A 61 2.73 9.61 4.28
C ILE A 61 3.92 9.25 3.39
N VAL A 62 3.73 9.16 2.08
CA VAL A 62 4.81 8.87 1.13
C VAL A 62 5.94 9.89 1.26
N ASN A 63 5.60 11.16 1.39
CA ASN A 63 6.59 12.24 1.51
C ASN A 63 7.29 12.27 2.89
N ALA A 64 6.74 11.57 3.88
CA ALA A 64 7.29 11.55 5.25
C ALA A 64 8.32 10.45 5.48
N THR A 65 8.53 9.55 4.53
CA THR A 65 9.42 8.39 4.69
C THR A 65 10.18 8.08 3.41
N SER A 66 11.38 7.49 3.56
CA SER A 66 12.14 6.92 2.44
C SER A 66 11.81 5.44 2.21
N ILE A 67 11.07 4.82 3.12
CA ILE A 67 10.73 3.40 3.06
C ILE A 67 9.67 3.18 1.96
N PRO A 68 9.80 2.14 1.11
CA PRO A 68 8.78 1.84 0.11
C PRO A 68 7.40 1.66 0.72
N THR A 69 6.36 2.16 0.07
CA THR A 69 4.99 2.16 0.59
C THR A 69 4.06 1.32 -0.27
N VAL A 70 3.11 0.66 0.39
CA VAL A 70 2.04 -0.13 -0.23
C VAL A 70 0.71 0.39 0.29
N ALA A 71 -0.19 0.79 -0.59
CA ALA A 71 -1.52 1.26 -0.21
C ALA A 71 -2.46 0.07 0.01
N ILE A 72 -3.24 0.11 1.08
CA ILE A 72 -4.15 -0.97 1.49
C ILE A 72 -5.46 -0.36 2.01
N GLY A 73 -6.57 -1.00 1.70
CA GLY A 73 -7.88 -0.66 2.26
C GLY A 73 -8.85 -0.05 1.26
N GLY A 74 -9.86 -0.82 0.89
CA GLY A 74 -10.94 -0.37 0.01
C GLY A 74 -10.53 -0.07 -1.42
N LEU A 75 -9.38 -0.57 -1.86
CA LEU A 75 -8.81 -0.24 -3.17
C LEU A 75 -9.33 -1.16 -4.27
N LYS A 76 -9.48 -0.59 -5.47
CA LYS A 76 -9.93 -1.28 -6.67
C LYS A 76 -9.07 -0.86 -7.87
N LYS A 77 -9.28 -1.52 -9.01
CA LYS A 77 -8.53 -1.25 -10.25
C LYS A 77 -8.54 0.23 -10.63
N GLU A 78 -9.66 0.91 -10.51
CA GLU A 78 -9.80 2.34 -10.85
C GLU A 78 -8.93 3.27 -10.00
N HIS A 79 -8.42 2.80 -8.87
CA HIS A 79 -7.56 3.58 -7.99
C HIS A 79 -6.07 3.47 -8.33
N CYS A 80 -5.69 2.56 -9.22
CA CYS A 80 -4.28 2.31 -9.55
C CYS A 80 -3.51 3.57 -9.92
N ARG A 81 -4.05 4.37 -10.83
CA ARG A 81 -3.39 5.59 -11.30
C ARG A 81 -3.07 6.54 -10.13
N GLU A 82 -4.07 6.81 -9.30
CA GLU A 82 -3.92 7.72 -8.16
C GLU A 82 -2.91 7.21 -7.15
N ILE A 83 -2.92 5.91 -6.88
CA ILE A 83 -2.00 5.29 -5.92
C ILE A 83 -0.55 5.40 -6.41
N PHE A 84 -0.29 4.98 -7.64
CA PHE A 84 1.07 4.92 -8.17
C PHE A 84 1.64 6.29 -8.54
N THR A 85 0.80 7.22 -9.02
CA THR A 85 1.27 8.59 -9.30
C THR A 85 1.60 9.36 -8.01
N ARG A 86 1.04 8.98 -6.87
CA ARG A 86 1.37 9.57 -5.57
C ARG A 86 2.64 9.00 -4.94
N GLY A 87 3.24 7.98 -5.56
CA GLY A 87 4.54 7.46 -5.16
C GLY A 87 4.53 6.13 -4.43
N CYS A 88 3.37 5.50 -4.24
CA CYS A 88 3.33 4.14 -3.72
C CYS A 88 4.01 3.18 -4.68
N LYS A 89 4.65 2.16 -4.13
CA LYS A 89 5.33 1.11 -4.89
C LYS A 89 4.46 -0.13 -5.09
N GLY A 90 3.35 -0.22 -4.37
CA GLY A 90 2.45 -1.35 -4.46
C GLY A 90 1.06 -1.02 -3.97
N MET A 91 0.16 -1.96 -4.20
CA MET A 91 -1.24 -1.86 -3.82
C MET A 91 -1.73 -3.24 -3.40
N ALA A 92 -2.36 -3.33 -2.23
CA ALA A 92 -2.92 -4.57 -1.73
C ALA A 92 -4.44 -4.48 -1.72
N VAL A 93 -5.09 -5.54 -2.17
CA VAL A 93 -6.55 -5.59 -2.33
C VAL A 93 -7.12 -6.87 -1.75
N VAL A 94 -8.37 -6.83 -1.33
CA VAL A 94 -9.13 -8.01 -0.91
C VAL A 94 -10.33 -8.18 -1.82
N SER A 95 -11.35 -7.34 -1.66
CA SER A 95 -12.62 -7.49 -2.37
C SER A 95 -12.55 -7.18 -3.86
N ALA A 96 -11.47 -6.55 -4.34
CA ALA A 96 -11.26 -6.35 -5.78
C ALA A 96 -10.98 -7.67 -6.51
N ILE A 97 -10.53 -8.69 -5.79
CA ILE A 97 -10.18 -10.02 -6.31
C ILE A 97 -11.02 -11.10 -5.64
N CYS A 98 -10.96 -11.15 -4.29
CA CYS A 98 -11.65 -12.15 -3.50
C CYS A 98 -13.16 -11.92 -3.52
N GLY A 99 -13.94 -12.99 -3.73
CA GLY A 99 -15.39 -12.90 -3.82
C GLY A 99 -15.92 -12.52 -5.20
N LYS A 100 -15.05 -12.31 -6.17
CA LYS A 100 -15.45 -12.11 -7.56
C LYS A 100 -15.75 -13.46 -8.23
N GLU A 101 -16.54 -13.42 -9.30
CA GLU A 101 -16.91 -14.61 -10.05
C GLU A 101 -15.68 -15.30 -10.66
N ASP A 102 -14.73 -14.51 -11.17
CA ASP A 102 -13.47 -15.02 -11.74
C ASP A 102 -12.29 -14.23 -11.13
N PRO A 103 -11.77 -14.68 -9.97
CA PRO A 103 -10.67 -13.98 -9.31
C PRO A 103 -9.38 -13.95 -10.13
N GLY A 104 -9.11 -14.98 -10.92
CA GLY A 104 -7.94 -15.03 -11.80
C GLY A 104 -7.97 -13.93 -12.85
N LYS A 105 -9.11 -13.75 -13.48
CA LYS A 105 -9.29 -12.69 -14.48
C LYS A 105 -9.19 -11.30 -13.87
N GLU A 106 -9.79 -11.10 -12.70
CA GLU A 106 -9.70 -9.83 -11.98
C GLU A 106 -8.25 -9.49 -11.61
N THR A 107 -7.47 -10.48 -11.22
CA THR A 107 -6.05 -10.33 -10.92
C THR A 107 -5.26 -9.94 -12.19
N GLU A 108 -5.54 -10.58 -13.31
CA GLU A 108 -4.89 -10.25 -14.60
C GLU A 108 -5.18 -8.82 -15.02
N LEU A 109 -6.44 -8.38 -14.90
CA LEU A 109 -6.86 -7.03 -15.27
C LEU A 109 -6.20 -5.98 -14.37
N LEU A 110 -6.14 -6.26 -13.07
CA LEU A 110 -5.50 -5.36 -12.12
C LEU A 110 -3.99 -5.26 -12.38
N HIS A 111 -3.34 -6.39 -12.62
CA HIS A 111 -1.91 -6.43 -12.95
C HIS A 111 -1.60 -5.66 -14.24
N ALA A 112 -2.42 -5.85 -15.28
CA ALA A 112 -2.26 -5.15 -16.54
C ALA A 112 -2.38 -3.63 -16.38
N GLU A 113 -3.35 -3.16 -15.60
CA GLU A 113 -3.53 -1.74 -15.33
C GLU A 113 -2.33 -1.16 -14.57
N MET A 114 -1.84 -1.89 -13.58
CA MET A 114 -0.65 -1.52 -12.82
C MET A 114 0.59 -1.37 -13.72
N GLN A 115 0.83 -2.36 -14.58
CA GLN A 115 1.97 -2.34 -15.50
C GLN A 115 1.87 -1.19 -16.50
N ARG A 116 0.68 -0.90 -17.00
CA ARG A 116 0.46 0.22 -17.92
C ARG A 116 0.83 1.55 -17.28
N ILE A 117 0.42 1.78 -16.04
CA ILE A 117 0.69 3.02 -15.31
C ILE A 117 2.17 3.14 -14.98
N LEU A 118 2.79 2.09 -14.48
CA LEU A 118 4.22 2.09 -14.13
C LEU A 118 5.11 2.30 -15.35
N THR A 119 4.78 1.69 -16.49
CA THR A 119 5.51 1.87 -17.74
C THR A 119 5.39 3.30 -18.24
N TYR A 120 4.19 3.88 -18.21
CA TYR A 120 3.97 5.27 -18.58
C TYR A 120 4.80 6.23 -17.72
N ASN A 121 4.81 6.03 -16.42
CA ASN A 121 5.57 6.88 -15.50
C ASN A 121 7.09 6.79 -15.76
N GLN A 122 7.60 5.63 -16.12
CA GLN A 122 9.01 5.46 -16.48
C GLN A 122 9.39 6.20 -17.76
N VAL A 123 8.48 6.27 -18.72
CA VAL A 123 8.72 6.95 -20.01
C VAL A 123 8.67 8.47 -19.84
N VAL A 124 7.80 8.96 -18.97
CA VAL A 124 7.59 10.42 -18.77
C VAL A 124 8.67 11.02 -17.86
N LEU A 125 9.27 10.23 -17.01
CA LEU A 125 10.35 10.69 -16.13
C LEU A 125 11.68 10.75 -16.86
#